data_b04d5e0add97ef788ee1efe8b5000a6f
#
_entry.id   b04d5e0add97ef788ee1efe8b5000a6f
#
_cell.length_a   1.000
_cell.length_b   1.000
_cell.length_c   1.000
_cell.angle_alpha   90.00
_cell.angle_beta   90.00
_cell.angle_gamma   90.00
#
_symmetry.space_group_name_H-M   'P 1'
#
loop_
_entity.id
_entity.type
_entity.pdbx_description
1 polymer ?
#
loop_
_entity_poly.entity_id
_entity_poly.type
_entity_poly.pdbx_seq_one_letter_code
_entity_poly.pdbx_strand_id
1 'polypeptide(L)'
;MKEWNIGDKVKIVDYDAIPAERRVRTAGGNPGLWTSAKCRLSGLVGEVADKLYSEAYGVFVYKLQIDGFDKVSAALFIGDDLDEMPKPNTESGLRFTVEIHEDVVVARLMDGDVQLGIGHGHVLHEGAMGIMQAGSYAMKKCYMSMGGTFPKKGGVQNG
;
A
#
# COMPACT_ATOMS: atom_id res chain seq x y z
N MET A 1 4.36 -21.96 9.57
CA MET A 1 3.43 -20.88 9.20
C MET A 1 3.65 -19.71 10.14
N LYS A 2 3.81 -18.51 9.61
CA LYS A 2 4.01 -17.30 10.41
C LYS A 2 2.72 -16.96 11.18
N GLU A 3 2.86 -16.50 12.39
CA GLU A 3 1.75 -16.04 13.22
C GLU A 3 1.91 -14.57 13.53
N TRP A 4 0.81 -13.81 13.37
CA TRP A 4 0.74 -12.37 13.55
C TRP A 4 -0.22 -12.02 14.68
N ASN A 5 -0.04 -10.85 15.27
CA ASN A 5 -0.93 -10.32 16.30
C ASN A 5 -1.74 -9.14 15.75
N ILE A 6 -2.89 -8.88 16.35
CA ILE A 6 -3.66 -7.67 16.04
C ILE A 6 -2.79 -6.44 16.35
N GLY A 7 -2.72 -5.51 15.42
CA GLY A 7 -1.87 -4.33 15.48
C GLY A 7 -0.52 -4.46 14.78
N ASP A 8 -0.11 -5.68 14.41
CA ASP A 8 1.14 -5.85 13.65
C ASP A 8 1.05 -5.19 12.27
N LYS A 9 2.09 -4.46 11.92
CA LYS A 9 2.26 -3.93 10.56
C LYS A 9 2.87 -5.00 9.66
N VAL A 10 2.23 -5.25 8.54
CA VAL A 10 2.60 -6.32 7.62
C VAL A 10 2.54 -5.85 6.16
N LYS A 11 3.34 -6.48 5.32
CA LYS A 11 3.24 -6.36 3.87
C LYS A 11 2.56 -7.62 3.32
N ILE A 12 1.59 -7.45 2.44
CA ILE A 12 1.04 -8.58 1.65
C ILE A 12 2.11 -9.00 0.65
N VAL A 13 2.42 -10.29 0.60
CA VAL A 13 3.44 -10.82 -0.32
C VAL A 13 3.13 -10.47 -1.77
N ASP A 14 4.15 -10.37 -2.59
CA ASP A 14 3.98 -10.10 -4.00
C ASP A 14 3.35 -11.30 -4.71
N TYR A 15 2.44 -11.04 -5.65
CA TYR A 15 1.71 -12.08 -6.37
C TYR A 15 2.63 -13.10 -7.04
N ASP A 16 3.75 -12.64 -7.57
CA ASP A 16 4.71 -13.52 -8.24
C ASP A 16 5.40 -14.51 -7.29
N ALA A 17 5.42 -14.20 -6.00
CA ALA A 17 5.94 -15.09 -4.96
C ALA A 17 4.93 -16.19 -4.54
N ILE A 18 3.66 -16.08 -4.95
CA ILE A 18 2.64 -17.07 -4.64
C ILE A 18 2.77 -18.27 -5.57
N PRO A 19 2.87 -19.52 -5.04
CA PRO A 19 2.91 -20.71 -5.84
C PRO A 19 1.71 -20.84 -6.80
N ALA A 20 1.94 -21.33 -8.00
CA ALA A 20 0.90 -21.41 -9.05
C ALA A 20 -0.33 -22.22 -8.62
N GLU A 21 -0.14 -23.27 -7.83
CA GLU A 21 -1.23 -24.10 -7.28
C GLU A 21 -2.15 -23.38 -6.31
N ARG A 22 -1.70 -22.24 -5.74
CA ARG A 22 -2.52 -21.40 -4.87
C ARG A 22 -3.26 -20.29 -5.63
N ARG A 23 -2.95 -20.11 -6.91
CA ARG A 23 -3.59 -19.09 -7.77
C ARG A 23 -4.80 -19.69 -8.45
N VAL A 24 -5.99 -19.23 -8.11
CA VAL A 24 -7.26 -19.82 -8.57
C VAL A 24 -8.27 -18.76 -8.96
N ARG A 25 -9.25 -19.16 -9.77
CA ARG A 25 -10.37 -18.26 -10.10
C ARG A 25 -11.34 -18.09 -8.93
N THR A 26 -11.57 -19.18 -8.19
CA THR A 26 -12.52 -19.20 -7.08
C THR A 26 -11.92 -19.96 -5.91
N ALA A 27 -11.83 -19.32 -4.76
CA ALA A 27 -11.20 -19.91 -3.59
C ALA A 27 -12.06 -20.97 -2.87
N GLY A 28 -13.36 -21.04 -3.16
CA GLY A 28 -14.26 -21.99 -2.51
C GLY A 28 -14.27 -21.90 -0.98
N GLY A 29 -13.98 -20.70 -0.43
CA GLY A 29 -13.86 -20.50 1.02
C GLY A 29 -12.48 -20.86 1.61
N ASN A 30 -11.55 -21.40 0.83
CA ASN A 30 -10.19 -21.71 1.32
C ASN A 30 -9.34 -20.43 1.42
N PRO A 31 -8.95 -20.01 2.63
CA PRO A 31 -8.20 -18.76 2.82
C PRO A 31 -6.76 -18.83 2.28
N GLY A 32 -6.21 -20.02 2.07
CA GLY A 32 -4.87 -20.20 1.49
C GLY A 32 -4.80 -19.97 -0.01
N LEU A 33 -5.95 -19.91 -0.69
CA LEU A 33 -6.00 -19.70 -2.15
C LEU A 33 -6.09 -18.22 -2.50
N TRP A 34 -5.49 -17.86 -3.63
CA TRP A 34 -5.43 -16.50 -4.14
C TRP A 34 -6.35 -16.31 -5.35
N THR A 35 -7.38 -15.53 -5.15
CA THR A 35 -8.27 -15.05 -6.20
C THR A 35 -7.80 -13.68 -6.72
N SER A 36 -8.42 -13.20 -7.79
CA SER A 36 -8.17 -11.86 -8.33
C SER A 36 -8.36 -10.75 -7.29
N ALA A 37 -9.26 -10.94 -6.33
CA ALA A 37 -9.47 -9.98 -5.24
C ALA A 37 -8.24 -9.82 -4.34
N LYS A 38 -7.59 -10.93 -3.98
CA LYS A 38 -6.32 -10.91 -3.24
C LYS A 38 -5.17 -10.36 -4.07
N CYS A 39 -5.12 -10.71 -5.37
CA CYS A 39 -4.06 -10.25 -6.26
C CYS A 39 -3.98 -8.72 -6.34
N ARG A 40 -5.11 -8.03 -6.28
CA ARG A 40 -5.17 -6.56 -6.27
C ARG A 40 -4.55 -5.94 -5.03
N LEU A 41 -4.48 -6.69 -3.94
CA LEU A 41 -3.91 -6.24 -2.67
C LEU A 41 -2.43 -6.63 -2.51
N SER A 42 -1.89 -7.38 -3.46
CA SER A 42 -0.49 -7.83 -3.48
C SER A 42 0.47 -6.65 -3.34
N GLY A 43 1.47 -6.81 -2.48
CA GLY A 43 2.49 -5.79 -2.24
C GLY A 43 2.05 -4.60 -1.38
N LEU A 44 0.78 -4.50 -1.05
CA LEU A 44 0.28 -3.44 -0.19
C LEU A 44 0.64 -3.68 1.28
N VAL A 45 0.67 -2.60 2.03
CA VAL A 45 0.98 -2.60 3.46
C VAL A 45 -0.30 -2.33 4.25
N GLY A 46 -0.42 -2.96 5.39
CA GLY A 46 -1.55 -2.77 6.28
C GLY A 46 -1.22 -3.18 7.71
N GLU A 47 -2.22 -3.07 8.54
CA GLU A 47 -2.19 -3.49 9.94
C GLU A 47 -3.16 -4.64 10.14
N VAL A 48 -2.78 -5.64 10.91
CA VAL A 48 -3.68 -6.74 11.28
C VAL A 48 -4.81 -6.19 12.14
N ALA A 49 -6.01 -6.17 11.57
CA ALA A 49 -7.21 -5.66 12.23
C ALA A 49 -7.99 -6.74 12.97
N ASP A 50 -7.94 -7.97 12.48
CA ASP A 50 -8.65 -9.10 13.07
C ASP A 50 -7.90 -10.41 12.83
N LYS A 51 -8.01 -11.34 13.79
CA LYS A 51 -7.36 -12.65 13.77
C LYS A 51 -8.37 -13.71 14.19
N LEU A 52 -8.62 -14.66 13.30
CA LEU A 52 -9.58 -15.73 13.50
C LEU A 52 -8.91 -17.08 13.26
N TYR A 53 -9.27 -18.09 14.01
CA TYR A 53 -8.82 -19.45 13.74
C TYR A 53 -9.85 -20.19 12.88
N SER A 54 -9.40 -20.72 11.76
CA SER A 54 -10.22 -21.55 10.87
C SER A 54 -10.03 -23.03 11.21
N GLU A 55 -10.97 -23.61 11.90
CA GLU A 55 -10.93 -25.05 12.25
C GLU A 55 -10.94 -25.94 11.00
N ALA A 56 -11.68 -25.53 9.96
CA ALA A 56 -11.80 -26.27 8.71
C ALA A 56 -10.46 -26.44 7.98
N TYR A 57 -9.54 -25.49 8.14
CA TYR A 57 -8.24 -25.49 7.48
C TYR A 57 -7.06 -25.56 8.46
N GLY A 58 -7.32 -25.52 9.76
CA GLY A 58 -6.29 -25.61 10.79
C GLY A 58 -5.30 -24.45 10.80
N VAL A 59 -5.73 -23.26 10.38
CA VAL A 59 -4.88 -22.08 10.22
C VAL A 59 -5.51 -20.83 10.82
N PHE A 60 -4.67 -19.90 11.25
CA PHE A 60 -5.12 -18.54 11.54
C PHE A 60 -5.34 -17.78 10.23
N VAL A 61 -6.41 -17.02 10.18
CA VAL A 61 -6.74 -16.09 9.11
C VAL A 61 -6.78 -14.66 9.64
N TYR A 62 -6.36 -13.74 8.80
CA TYR A 62 -6.18 -12.34 9.17
C TYR A 62 -6.97 -11.43 8.24
N LYS A 63 -7.63 -10.44 8.82
CA LYS A 63 -8.17 -9.29 8.10
C LYS A 63 -7.23 -8.11 8.30
N LEU A 64 -7.01 -7.35 7.25
CA LEU A 64 -6.09 -6.22 7.25
C LEU A 64 -6.82 -4.91 7.06
N GLN A 65 -6.44 -3.92 7.85
CA GLN A 65 -6.69 -2.52 7.54
C GLN A 65 -5.54 -2.05 6.65
N ILE A 66 -5.80 -1.96 5.35
CA ILE A 66 -4.78 -1.58 4.37
C ILE A 66 -4.60 -0.07 4.39
N ASP A 67 -3.36 0.37 4.35
CA ASP A 67 -3.02 1.78 4.34
C ASP A 67 -3.65 2.50 3.14
N GLY A 68 -4.42 3.54 3.41
CA GLY A 68 -5.15 4.30 2.39
C GLY A 68 -6.57 3.78 2.07
N PHE A 69 -7.01 2.70 2.70
CA PHE A 69 -8.37 2.18 2.55
C PHE A 69 -9.22 2.49 3.78
N ASP A 70 -10.46 2.88 3.57
CA ASP A 70 -11.38 3.27 4.66
C ASP A 70 -11.93 2.08 5.44
N LYS A 71 -11.91 0.89 4.84
CA LYS A 71 -12.51 -0.32 5.42
C LYS A 71 -11.49 -1.42 5.55
N VAL A 72 -11.71 -2.28 6.55
CA VAL A 72 -10.97 -3.54 6.69
C VAL A 72 -11.19 -4.41 5.46
N SER A 73 -10.13 -5.09 5.01
CA SER A 73 -10.20 -5.95 3.84
C SER A 73 -11.25 -7.05 3.99
N ALA A 74 -12.02 -7.28 2.93
CA ALA A 74 -12.92 -8.44 2.85
C ALA A 74 -12.14 -9.74 2.61
N ALA A 75 -10.95 -9.65 2.00
CA ALA A 75 -10.09 -10.79 1.75
C ALA A 75 -9.46 -11.28 3.06
N LEU A 76 -9.38 -12.60 3.20
CA LEU A 76 -8.73 -13.28 4.31
C LEU A 76 -7.34 -13.75 3.88
N PHE A 77 -6.35 -13.48 4.71
CA PHE A 77 -4.96 -13.87 4.49
C PHE A 77 -4.54 -14.92 5.52
N ILE A 78 -3.71 -15.86 5.12
CA ILE A 78 -3.02 -16.75 6.06
C ILE A 78 -1.64 -16.17 6.41
N GLY A 79 -1.00 -16.72 7.44
CA GLY A 79 0.30 -16.20 7.90
C GLY A 79 1.38 -16.14 6.83
N ASP A 80 1.38 -17.10 5.90
CA ASP A 80 2.37 -17.15 4.80
C ASP A 80 2.07 -16.18 3.66
N ASP A 81 0.91 -15.54 3.67
CA ASP A 81 0.54 -14.46 2.74
C ASP A 81 1.08 -13.09 3.16
N LEU A 82 1.65 -13.02 4.35
CA LEU A 82 2.08 -11.78 4.98
C LEU A 82 3.57 -11.86 5.31
N ASP A 83 4.26 -10.77 5.07
CA ASP A 83 5.66 -10.59 5.43
C ASP A 83 5.82 -9.48 6.46
N GLU A 84 6.92 -9.56 7.21
CA GLU A 84 7.36 -8.45 8.04
C GLU A 84 7.56 -7.21 7.18
N MET A 85 7.23 -6.07 7.75
CA MET A 85 7.60 -4.81 7.13
C MET A 85 9.09 -4.81 6.85
N PRO A 86 9.52 -4.35 5.66
CA PRO A 86 10.93 -4.13 5.42
C PRO A 86 11.47 -3.27 6.55
N LYS A 87 12.57 -3.69 7.14
CA LYS A 87 13.21 -2.90 8.20
C LYS A 87 13.45 -1.49 7.69
N PRO A 88 13.20 -0.49 8.54
CA PRO A 88 13.48 0.88 8.18
C PRO A 88 14.86 0.99 7.58
N ASN A 89 14.94 1.54 6.38
CA ASN A 89 16.22 1.96 5.85
C ASN A 89 16.65 3.16 6.68
N THR A 90 17.60 2.94 7.59
CA THR A 90 18.09 3.97 8.52
C THR A 90 18.92 5.06 7.83
N GLU A 91 19.07 4.99 6.51
CA GLU A 91 19.64 6.07 5.74
C GLU A 91 18.69 7.28 5.80
N SER A 92 19.09 8.26 6.61
CA SER A 92 18.42 9.54 6.68
C SER A 92 18.54 10.24 5.33
N GLY A 93 17.41 10.60 4.75
CA GLY A 93 17.38 11.37 3.52
C GLY A 93 15.96 11.53 3.00
N LEU A 94 15.69 12.70 2.44
CA LEU A 94 14.43 12.97 1.78
C LEU A 94 14.32 12.14 0.49
N ARG A 95 13.29 11.37 0.38
CA ARG A 95 12.98 10.56 -0.79
C ARG A 95 11.58 10.89 -1.30
N PHE A 96 11.50 11.19 -2.57
CA PHE A 96 10.24 11.43 -3.24
C PHE A 96 9.90 10.21 -4.11
N THR A 97 8.72 9.64 -3.91
CA THR A 97 8.24 8.51 -4.70
C THR A 97 6.96 8.88 -5.43
N VAL A 98 6.83 8.41 -6.66
CA VAL A 98 5.62 8.53 -7.45
C VAL A 98 5.24 7.15 -7.92
N GLU A 99 4.03 6.72 -7.60
CA GLU A 99 3.47 5.44 -7.98
C GLU A 99 2.24 5.65 -8.85
N ILE A 100 2.04 4.78 -9.83
CA ILE A 100 0.88 4.83 -10.73
C ILE A 100 0.06 3.58 -10.46
N HIS A 101 -1.20 3.78 -10.06
CA HIS A 101 -2.17 2.73 -9.79
C HIS A 101 -3.41 2.96 -10.65
N GLU A 102 -3.54 2.21 -11.74
CA GLU A 102 -4.65 2.36 -12.70
C GLU A 102 -4.81 3.81 -13.19
N ASP A 103 -5.79 4.53 -12.67
CA ASP A 103 -6.11 5.91 -13.00
C ASP A 103 -5.70 6.92 -11.91
N VAL A 104 -4.95 6.48 -10.92
CA VAL A 104 -4.50 7.33 -9.82
C VAL A 104 -2.97 7.36 -9.74
N VAL A 105 -2.43 8.55 -9.65
CA VAL A 105 -1.01 8.78 -9.35
C VAL A 105 -0.88 9.19 -7.89
N VAL A 106 -0.03 8.51 -7.15
CA VAL A 106 0.25 8.78 -5.74
C VAL A 106 1.67 9.31 -5.60
N ALA A 107 1.82 10.49 -5.05
CA ALA A 107 3.10 11.08 -4.71
C ALA A 107 3.32 11.07 -3.20
N ARG A 108 4.49 10.63 -2.75
CA ARG A 108 4.85 10.59 -1.33
C ARG A 108 6.22 11.23 -1.13
N LEU A 109 6.34 12.03 -0.09
CA LEU A 109 7.63 12.48 0.42
C LEU A 109 7.93 11.73 1.71
N MET A 110 9.09 11.10 1.75
CA MET A 110 9.56 10.31 2.88
C MET A 110 10.86 10.90 3.41
N ASP A 111 11.03 10.87 4.71
CA ASP A 111 12.32 11.05 5.36
C ASP A 111 12.67 9.76 6.09
N GLY A 112 13.58 8.98 5.50
CA GLY A 112 13.75 7.59 5.91
C GLY A 112 12.43 6.82 5.75
N ASP A 113 11.84 6.36 6.85
CA ASP A 113 10.55 5.65 6.85
C ASP A 113 9.36 6.50 7.27
N VAL A 114 9.61 7.76 7.62
CA VAL A 114 8.56 8.67 8.02
C VAL A 114 7.96 9.31 6.78
N GLN A 115 6.66 9.10 6.56
CA GLN A 115 5.92 9.80 5.52
C GLN A 115 5.65 11.24 5.98
N LEU A 116 6.26 12.20 5.29
CA LEU A 116 6.07 13.62 5.56
C LEU A 116 4.85 14.18 4.84
N GLY A 117 4.55 13.66 3.67
CA GLY A 117 3.43 14.11 2.88
C GLY A 117 2.98 13.08 1.85
N ILE A 118 1.72 13.16 1.48
CA ILE A 118 1.11 12.32 0.44
C ILE A 118 0.13 13.14 -0.38
N GLY A 119 0.08 12.89 -1.66
CA GLY A 119 -0.88 13.49 -2.57
C GLY A 119 -1.34 12.53 -3.64
N HIS A 120 -2.54 12.71 -4.12
CA HIS A 120 -3.15 11.91 -5.17
C HIS A 120 -3.57 12.79 -6.33
N GLY A 121 -3.39 12.28 -7.55
CA GLY A 121 -3.91 12.89 -8.77
C GLY A 121 -4.61 11.84 -9.62
N HIS A 122 -5.77 12.17 -10.17
CA HIS A 122 -6.48 11.28 -11.09
C HIS A 122 -6.03 11.52 -12.53
N VAL A 123 -5.85 10.42 -13.25
CA VAL A 123 -5.59 10.47 -14.69
C VAL A 123 -6.91 10.75 -15.42
N LEU A 124 -7.08 11.97 -15.91
CA LEU A 124 -8.31 12.41 -16.57
C LEU A 124 -8.24 12.28 -18.11
N HIS A 125 -7.05 12.08 -18.67
CA HIS A 125 -6.80 11.97 -20.09
C HIS A 125 -5.90 10.79 -20.39
N GLU A 126 -6.12 10.16 -21.54
CA GLU A 126 -5.28 9.06 -21.99
C GLU A 126 -3.86 9.53 -22.37
N GLY A 127 -2.92 8.60 -22.30
CA GLY A 127 -1.53 8.78 -22.69
C GLY A 127 -0.63 9.44 -21.65
N ALA A 128 0.62 9.65 -22.05
CA ALA A 128 1.67 10.16 -21.16
C ALA A 128 1.34 11.55 -20.57
N MET A 129 0.65 12.39 -21.32
CA MET A 129 0.27 13.74 -20.88
C MET A 129 -0.72 13.69 -19.70
N GLY A 130 -1.69 12.78 -19.74
CA GLY A 130 -2.63 12.59 -18.65
C GLY A 130 -1.93 12.11 -17.37
N ILE A 131 -0.98 11.21 -17.48
CA ILE A 131 -0.15 10.73 -16.36
C ILE A 131 0.70 11.86 -15.78
N MET A 132 1.34 12.66 -16.63
CA MET A 132 2.16 13.80 -16.20
C MET A 132 1.34 14.86 -15.47
N GLN A 133 0.15 15.17 -15.94
CA GLN A 133 -0.77 16.11 -15.30
C GLN A 133 -1.22 15.59 -13.93
N ALA A 134 -1.62 14.32 -13.85
CA ALA A 134 -2.00 13.67 -12.59
C ALA A 134 -0.82 13.64 -11.61
N GLY A 135 0.39 13.36 -12.08
CA GLY A 135 1.61 13.37 -11.29
C GLY A 135 1.92 14.76 -10.72
N SER A 136 1.83 15.78 -11.54
CA SER A 136 2.04 17.18 -11.08
C SER A 136 1.03 17.59 -10.03
N TYR A 137 -0.22 17.20 -10.20
CA TYR A 137 -1.27 17.47 -9.23
C TYR A 137 -1.05 16.69 -7.91
N ALA A 138 -0.66 15.42 -8.01
CA ALA A 138 -0.33 14.59 -6.84
C ALA A 138 0.84 15.18 -6.04
N MET A 139 1.89 15.63 -6.73
CA MET A 139 3.03 16.29 -6.09
C MET A 139 2.63 17.60 -5.38
N LYS A 140 1.79 18.39 -6.02
CA LYS A 140 1.23 19.60 -5.40
C LYS A 140 0.45 19.29 -4.13
N LYS A 141 -0.41 18.30 -4.18
CA LYS A 141 -1.20 17.86 -3.02
C LYS A 141 -0.32 17.28 -1.92
N CYS A 142 0.72 16.53 -2.27
CA CYS A 142 1.69 16.02 -1.32
C CYS A 142 2.35 17.16 -0.54
N TYR A 143 2.82 18.18 -1.24
CA TYR A 143 3.42 19.35 -0.61
C TYR A 143 2.45 20.10 0.30
N MET A 144 1.23 20.30 -0.15
CA MET A 144 0.18 20.95 0.64
C MET A 144 -0.20 20.15 1.89
N SER A 145 -0.15 18.82 1.83
CA SER A 145 -0.46 17.95 2.97
C SER A 145 0.55 18.09 4.12
N MET A 146 1.74 18.57 3.83
CA MET A 146 2.76 18.88 4.84
C MET A 146 2.56 20.24 5.51
N GLY A 147 1.47 20.95 5.23
CA GLY A 147 1.25 22.33 5.69
C GLY A 147 2.08 23.35 4.94
N GLY A 148 2.69 22.94 3.82
CA GLY A 148 3.52 23.81 2.99
C GLY A 148 2.72 24.72 2.09
N THR A 149 3.25 25.89 1.84
CA THR A 149 2.85 26.75 0.74
C THR A 149 3.90 26.65 -0.34
N PHE A 150 3.50 26.60 -1.62
CA PHE A 150 4.48 26.65 -2.70
C PHE A 150 5.35 27.88 -2.53
N PRO A 151 6.70 27.74 -2.63
CA PRO A 151 7.57 28.88 -2.63
C PRO A 151 7.13 29.78 -3.81
N LYS A 152 6.87 31.04 -3.50
CA LYS A 152 6.60 32.02 -4.55
C LYS A 152 7.86 32.14 -5.39
N LYS A 153 7.68 32.11 -6.70
CA LYS A 153 8.78 32.27 -7.66
C LYS A 153 9.57 33.55 -7.31
N GLY A 154 10.85 33.38 -6.97
CA GLY A 154 11.74 34.49 -6.60
C GLY A 154 11.76 34.86 -5.11
N GLY A 155 11.08 34.12 -4.24
CA GLY A 155 11.15 34.34 -2.79
C GLY A 155 12.34 33.59 -2.17
N VAL A 156 13.27 34.30 -1.59
CA VAL A 156 14.22 33.71 -0.66
C VAL A 156 13.45 33.39 0.61
N GLN A 157 13.33 32.13 0.94
CA GLN A 157 12.82 31.76 2.26
C GLN A 157 13.91 31.97 3.30
N ASN A 158 13.73 33.03 4.05
CA ASN A 158 14.44 33.20 5.32
C ASN A 158 13.67 32.39 6.36
N GLY A 159 14.24 31.26 6.77
CA GLY A 159 13.58 30.50 7.78
C GLY A 159 14.45 29.69 8.59
#